data_e8105dfd999d87433921571e8730b151
#
_entry.id   e8105dfd999d87433921571e8730b151
#
_cell.length_a   1.000
_cell.length_b   1.000
_cell.length_c   1.000
_cell.angle_alpha   90.00
_cell.angle_beta   90.00
_cell.angle_gamma   90.00
#
_symmetry.space_group_name_H-M   'P 1'
#
loop_
_entity.id
_entity.type
_entity.pdbx_description
1 polymer ?
#
loop_
_entity_poly.entity_id
_entity_poly.type
_entity_poly.pdbx_seq_one_letter_code
_entity_poly.pdbx_strand_id
1 'polypeptide(L)'
;MERRLWMLLISLTILLSGGPAWAHAGLEQRLQSWPDWSLPAPLPRPSNRDDLIYPDWFAGLWQVESVDLDAPDDPPLLHQARFQADRRGRLIGDRSFNATAIGRALLGEQLLGVEEDPDSANRQIARLKGDLYLETTVTGRRQESPNDNTFLADELVLQILHAPGPPRLSRIETLSRYKRCGEAICAEQWQGRYASPGESLRDQAITLHHYQLHLTPLPRSAPSI
;
A
#
# COMPACT_ATOMS: atom_id res chain seq x y z
N MET A 1 38.51 56.81 -8.16
CA MET A 1 37.90 55.98 -7.07
C MET A 1 36.51 55.53 -7.44
N GLU A 2 36.26 55.08 -8.67
CA GLU A 2 34.88 54.69 -9.13
C GLU A 2 34.84 53.37 -9.90
N ARG A 3 35.76 52.43 -9.64
CA ARG A 3 35.82 51.14 -10.34
C ARG A 3 35.61 49.89 -9.47
N ARG A 4 35.17 50.04 -8.20
CA ARG A 4 35.01 48.92 -7.26
C ARG A 4 33.57 48.67 -6.78
N LEU A 5 32.58 49.34 -7.38
CA LEU A 5 31.16 49.21 -6.91
C LEU A 5 30.28 48.38 -7.83
N TRP A 6 30.78 47.74 -8.87
CA TRP A 6 30.01 46.99 -9.86
C TRP A 6 30.21 45.47 -9.80
N MET A 7 30.91 44.94 -8.78
CA MET A 7 31.14 43.50 -8.66
C MET A 7 30.37 42.81 -7.48
N LEU A 8 29.36 43.42 -6.90
CA LEU A 8 28.59 42.88 -5.77
C LEU A 8 27.12 42.63 -6.01
N LEU A 9 26.66 42.59 -7.28
CA LEU A 9 25.26 42.41 -7.65
C LEU A 9 24.95 41.18 -8.53
N ILE A 10 25.89 40.25 -8.69
CA ILE A 10 25.66 39.01 -9.49
C ILE A 10 25.95 37.76 -8.65
N SER A 11 25.55 37.72 -7.40
CA SER A 11 25.71 36.50 -6.56
C SER A 11 24.50 36.21 -5.66
N LEU A 12 23.29 36.62 -6.06
CA LEU A 12 22.11 36.34 -5.23
C LEU A 12 20.88 35.91 -6.06
N THR A 13 21.07 35.02 -7.02
CA THR A 13 19.92 34.47 -7.77
C THR A 13 20.04 32.98 -8.11
N ILE A 14 20.81 32.19 -7.38
CA ILE A 14 20.82 30.73 -7.56
C ILE A 14 20.76 30.05 -6.18
N LEU A 15 19.68 30.24 -5.43
CA LEU A 15 19.39 29.44 -4.22
C LEU A 15 17.89 29.40 -3.87
N LEU A 16 16.98 29.38 -4.85
CA LEU A 16 15.55 29.15 -4.59
C LEU A 16 14.91 28.25 -5.64
N SER A 17 15.51 27.11 -5.95
CA SER A 17 14.86 26.03 -6.68
C SER A 17 15.27 24.65 -6.19
N GLY A 18 15.47 24.51 -4.91
CA GLY A 18 15.62 23.24 -4.21
C GLY A 18 14.40 22.98 -3.34
N GLY A 19 13.19 22.95 -3.93
CA GLY A 19 12.09 22.18 -3.31
C GLY A 19 12.58 20.73 -3.21
N PRO A 20 12.18 19.96 -2.17
CA PRO A 20 12.66 18.61 -2.01
C PRO A 20 12.36 17.82 -3.29
N ALA A 21 13.40 17.34 -3.95
CA ALA A 21 13.33 16.54 -5.18
C ALA A 21 12.44 15.28 -5.04
N TRP A 22 12.05 14.96 -3.85
CA TRP A 22 11.17 13.86 -3.46
C TRP A 22 9.71 14.03 -3.89
N ALA A 23 9.24 15.25 -4.13
CA ALA A 23 7.83 15.51 -4.45
C ALA A 23 7.44 15.09 -5.88
N HIS A 24 8.42 14.74 -6.74
CA HIS A 24 8.20 14.35 -8.13
C HIS A 24 8.72 12.95 -8.49
N ALA A 25 9.25 12.20 -7.53
CA ALA A 25 9.64 10.81 -7.76
C ALA A 25 8.38 9.97 -8.01
N GLY A 26 8.26 9.36 -9.19
CA GLY A 26 7.19 8.42 -9.51
C GLY A 26 7.32 7.11 -8.74
N LEU A 27 6.27 6.29 -8.70
CA LEU A 27 6.30 4.98 -8.06
C LEU A 27 7.34 4.04 -8.70
N GLU A 28 7.59 4.17 -10.00
CA GLU A 28 8.69 3.44 -10.66
C GLU A 28 10.06 3.81 -10.10
N GLN A 29 10.29 5.07 -9.72
CA GLN A 29 11.54 5.46 -9.07
C GLN A 29 11.62 4.90 -7.64
N ARG A 30 10.49 4.79 -6.93
CA ARG A 30 10.44 4.12 -5.62
C ARG A 30 10.84 2.65 -5.76
N LEU A 31 10.36 1.95 -6.81
CA LEU A 31 10.78 0.57 -7.10
C LEU A 31 12.28 0.45 -7.37
N GLN A 32 12.88 1.41 -8.09
CA GLN A 32 14.32 1.39 -8.36
C GLN A 32 15.17 1.52 -7.11
N SER A 33 14.63 2.04 -6.01
CA SER A 33 15.31 2.13 -4.71
C SER A 33 15.19 0.85 -3.87
N TRP A 34 14.49 -0.17 -4.33
CA TRP A 34 14.46 -1.48 -3.69
C TRP A 34 15.84 -2.17 -3.80
N PRO A 35 16.36 -2.82 -2.75
CA PRO A 35 15.77 -3.05 -1.42
C PRO A 35 16.09 -1.96 -0.37
N ASP A 36 16.72 -0.86 -0.75
CA ASP A 36 17.19 0.19 0.18
C ASP A 36 16.06 1.15 0.62
N TRP A 37 14.86 0.61 0.85
CA TRP A 37 13.73 1.43 1.27
C TRP A 37 13.92 2.01 2.67
N SER A 38 13.58 3.29 2.79
CA SER A 38 13.63 4.03 4.05
C SER A 38 12.46 5.00 4.17
N LEU A 39 12.14 5.40 5.40
CA LEU A 39 11.18 6.46 5.69
C LEU A 39 11.89 7.82 5.78
N PRO A 40 11.17 8.92 5.51
CA PRO A 40 9.76 8.94 5.09
C PRO A 40 9.59 8.41 3.67
N ALA A 41 8.59 7.55 3.46
CA ALA A 41 8.17 7.19 2.11
C ALA A 41 7.60 8.43 1.40
N PRO A 42 7.83 8.62 0.09
CA PRO A 42 7.38 9.82 -0.65
C PRO A 42 5.88 9.75 -0.99
N LEU A 43 5.05 9.42 0.01
CA LEU A 43 3.62 9.19 -0.11
C LEU A 43 2.82 10.32 0.56
N PRO A 44 1.92 10.98 -0.18
CA PRO A 44 1.03 11.97 0.41
C PRO A 44 0.07 11.31 1.41
N ARG A 45 -0.26 12.02 2.48
CA ARG A 45 -1.26 11.56 3.43
C ARG A 45 -2.65 11.61 2.80
N PRO A 46 -3.40 10.49 2.75
CA PRO A 46 -4.75 10.49 2.21
C PRO A 46 -5.72 11.22 3.14
N SER A 47 -6.77 11.83 2.58
CA SER A 47 -7.90 12.28 3.39
C SER A 47 -8.73 11.10 3.89
N ASN A 48 -9.54 11.28 4.93
CA ASN A 48 -10.36 10.19 5.50
C ASN A 48 -11.35 9.56 4.49
N ARG A 49 -11.65 10.26 3.39
CA ARG A 49 -12.60 9.82 2.36
C ARG A 49 -11.92 9.35 1.07
N ASP A 50 -10.59 9.42 1.02
CA ASP A 50 -9.86 8.96 -0.14
C ASP A 50 -9.63 7.45 -0.07
N ASP A 51 -9.81 6.80 -1.19
CA ASP A 51 -9.54 5.38 -1.38
C ASP A 51 -8.66 5.18 -2.63
N LEU A 52 -8.05 4.01 -2.80
CA LEU A 52 -7.44 3.62 -4.06
C LEU A 52 -8.51 3.47 -5.13
N ILE A 53 -8.31 4.13 -6.26
CA ILE A 53 -9.20 4.02 -7.42
C ILE A 53 -8.52 3.13 -8.43
N TYR A 54 -9.10 1.97 -8.66
CA TYR A 54 -8.55 0.96 -9.56
C TYR A 54 -9.04 1.18 -10.99
N PRO A 55 -8.26 0.83 -12.02
CA PRO A 55 -8.72 0.76 -13.39
C PRO A 55 -9.88 -0.23 -13.56
N ASP A 56 -10.74 0.03 -14.55
CA ASP A 56 -11.98 -0.77 -14.77
C ASP A 56 -11.71 -2.27 -14.98
N TRP A 57 -10.54 -2.65 -15.45
CA TRP A 57 -10.17 -4.04 -15.65
C TRP A 57 -9.94 -4.83 -14.36
N PHE A 58 -9.99 -4.18 -13.18
CA PHE A 58 -10.06 -4.88 -11.88
C PHE A 58 -11.48 -5.28 -11.49
N ALA A 59 -12.53 -4.78 -12.15
CA ALA A 59 -13.90 -4.96 -11.71
C ALA A 59 -14.28 -6.44 -11.56
N GLY A 60 -14.77 -6.84 -10.39
CA GLY A 60 -15.26 -8.19 -10.14
C GLY A 60 -14.65 -8.88 -8.93
N LEU A 61 -14.79 -10.20 -8.92
CA LEU A 61 -14.25 -11.10 -7.91
C LEU A 61 -13.09 -11.89 -8.50
N TRP A 62 -12.00 -12.00 -7.77
CA TRP A 62 -10.76 -12.62 -8.20
C TRP A 62 -10.29 -13.67 -7.21
N GLN A 63 -9.78 -14.80 -7.72
CA GLN A 63 -8.91 -15.68 -6.94
C GLN A 63 -7.50 -15.15 -7.04
N VAL A 64 -6.85 -14.88 -5.92
CA VAL A 64 -5.48 -14.39 -5.83
C VAL A 64 -4.59 -15.52 -5.35
N GLU A 65 -3.53 -15.77 -6.10
CA GLU A 65 -2.41 -16.61 -5.72
C GLU A 65 -1.21 -15.69 -5.49
N SER A 66 -0.58 -15.77 -4.32
CA SER A 66 0.58 -14.96 -3.95
C SER A 66 1.74 -15.87 -3.55
N VAL A 67 2.84 -15.76 -4.26
CA VAL A 67 4.09 -16.49 -4.02
C VAL A 67 5.11 -15.56 -3.43
N ASP A 68 5.70 -15.90 -2.29
CA ASP A 68 6.84 -15.19 -1.73
C ASP A 68 8.12 -15.60 -2.47
N LEU A 69 8.74 -14.67 -3.20
CA LEU A 69 9.95 -14.93 -3.98
C LEU A 69 11.20 -15.07 -3.10
N ASP A 70 11.13 -14.59 -1.84
CA ASP A 70 12.18 -14.74 -0.84
C ASP A 70 12.09 -16.10 -0.10
N ALA A 71 10.93 -16.80 -0.24
CA ALA A 71 10.68 -18.12 0.33
C ALA A 71 9.95 -19.04 -0.70
N PRO A 72 10.57 -19.35 -1.83
CA PRO A 72 9.91 -20.02 -2.97
C PRO A 72 9.46 -21.46 -2.68
N ASP A 73 9.96 -22.08 -1.63
CA ASP A 73 9.57 -23.42 -1.19
C ASP A 73 8.30 -23.41 -0.32
N ASP A 74 7.87 -22.25 0.14
CA ASP A 74 6.63 -22.12 0.89
C ASP A 74 5.41 -22.22 -0.05
N PRO A 75 4.29 -22.83 0.41
CA PRO A 75 3.10 -22.92 -0.42
C PRO A 75 2.53 -21.54 -0.71
N PRO A 76 1.99 -21.31 -1.93
CA PRO A 76 1.35 -20.06 -2.27
C PRO A 76 0.21 -19.71 -1.30
N LEU A 77 0.09 -18.44 -0.96
CA LEU A 77 -1.06 -17.94 -0.23
C LEU A 77 -2.23 -17.75 -1.20
N LEU A 78 -3.35 -18.43 -0.94
CA LEU A 78 -4.57 -18.34 -1.75
C LEU A 78 -5.64 -17.58 -0.99
N HIS A 79 -6.16 -16.53 -1.61
CA HIS A 79 -7.30 -15.78 -1.07
C HIS A 79 -8.15 -15.17 -2.19
N GLN A 80 -9.26 -14.55 -1.85
CA GLN A 80 -10.09 -13.82 -2.81
C GLN A 80 -9.92 -12.32 -2.65
N ALA A 81 -10.07 -11.57 -3.75
CA ALA A 81 -10.16 -10.12 -3.76
C ALA A 81 -11.34 -9.66 -4.59
N ARG A 82 -12.07 -8.63 -4.13
CA ARG A 82 -13.24 -8.07 -4.79
C ARG A 82 -13.04 -6.58 -5.02
N PHE A 83 -13.41 -6.15 -6.24
CA PHE A 83 -13.39 -4.74 -6.65
C PHE A 83 -14.77 -4.36 -7.19
N GLN A 84 -15.32 -3.26 -6.69
CA GLN A 84 -16.68 -2.82 -7.01
C GLN A 84 -16.78 -1.31 -7.08
N ALA A 85 -17.80 -0.81 -7.77
CA ALA A 85 -18.04 0.62 -7.86
C ALA A 85 -18.51 1.20 -6.51
N ASP A 86 -17.92 2.33 -6.10
CA ASP A 86 -18.41 3.13 -5.00
C ASP A 86 -19.69 3.91 -5.41
N ARG A 87 -20.28 4.66 -4.47
CA ARG A 87 -21.47 5.48 -4.72
C ARG A 87 -21.27 6.58 -5.79
N ARG A 88 -20.02 6.86 -6.17
CA ARG A 88 -19.64 7.84 -7.20
C ARG A 88 -19.29 7.16 -8.53
N GLY A 89 -19.44 5.84 -8.63
CA GLY A 89 -19.09 5.04 -9.80
C GLY A 89 -17.59 4.78 -9.98
N ARG A 90 -16.74 5.12 -9.00
CA ARG A 90 -15.31 4.84 -9.04
C ARG A 90 -15.07 3.41 -8.59
N LEU A 91 -14.20 2.69 -9.28
CA LEU A 91 -13.85 1.32 -8.89
C LEU A 91 -12.88 1.35 -7.70
N ILE A 92 -13.29 0.74 -6.59
CA ILE A 92 -12.50 0.59 -5.36
C ILE A 92 -12.42 -0.86 -4.93
N GLY A 93 -11.44 -1.21 -4.12
CA GLY A 93 -11.40 -2.50 -3.42
C GLY A 93 -12.49 -2.59 -2.37
N ASP A 94 -13.18 -3.73 -2.28
CA ASP A 94 -14.05 -4.03 -1.15
C ASP A 94 -13.18 -4.34 0.08
N ARG A 95 -12.91 -3.32 0.86
CA ARG A 95 -11.88 -3.36 1.92
C ARG A 95 -12.18 -4.40 2.98
N SER A 96 -13.41 -4.45 3.47
CA SER A 96 -13.82 -5.40 4.51
C SER A 96 -13.71 -6.83 4.02
N PHE A 97 -14.21 -7.10 2.80
CA PHE A 97 -14.10 -8.39 2.15
C PHE A 97 -12.64 -8.79 1.95
N ASN A 98 -11.84 -7.92 1.34
CA ASN A 98 -10.45 -8.20 0.98
C ASN A 98 -9.59 -8.42 2.24
N ALA A 99 -9.74 -7.59 3.26
CA ALA A 99 -9.03 -7.74 4.52
C ALA A 99 -9.46 -9.01 5.27
N THR A 100 -10.74 -9.37 5.22
CA THR A 100 -11.23 -10.63 5.81
C THR A 100 -10.69 -11.84 5.06
N ALA A 101 -10.69 -11.82 3.72
CA ALA A 101 -10.24 -12.94 2.90
C ALA A 101 -8.73 -13.22 3.11
N ILE A 102 -7.89 -12.20 3.00
CA ILE A 102 -6.45 -12.35 3.23
C ILE A 102 -6.15 -12.67 4.72
N GLY A 103 -6.86 -12.03 5.64
CA GLY A 103 -6.68 -12.29 7.07
C GLY A 103 -7.03 -13.73 7.45
N ARG A 104 -8.08 -14.32 6.87
CA ARG A 104 -8.41 -15.74 7.06
C ARG A 104 -7.39 -16.67 6.43
N ALA A 105 -6.86 -16.33 5.26
CA ALA A 105 -5.81 -17.12 4.63
C ALA A 105 -4.52 -17.15 5.47
N LEU A 106 -4.18 -16.05 6.15
CA LEU A 106 -2.99 -15.93 6.98
C LEU A 106 -3.19 -16.45 8.41
N LEU A 107 -4.33 -16.19 9.02
CA LEU A 107 -4.58 -16.41 10.47
C LEU A 107 -5.59 -17.52 10.75
N GLY A 108 -6.28 -18.02 9.72
CA GLY A 108 -7.30 -19.05 9.88
C GLY A 108 -8.38 -18.63 10.88
N GLU A 109 -8.67 -19.55 11.82
CA GLU A 109 -9.65 -19.38 12.88
C GLU A 109 -9.27 -18.33 13.94
N GLN A 110 -8.06 -17.79 13.91
CA GLN A 110 -7.67 -16.71 14.82
C GLN A 110 -8.37 -15.39 14.47
N LEU A 111 -8.72 -15.17 13.18
CA LEU A 111 -9.47 -13.99 12.76
C LEU A 111 -10.97 -14.17 13.04
N LEU A 112 -11.52 -13.35 13.91
CA LEU A 112 -12.95 -13.31 14.19
C LEU A 112 -13.74 -12.47 13.18
N GLY A 113 -13.15 -11.36 12.72
CA GLY A 113 -13.76 -10.47 11.74
C GLY A 113 -12.96 -9.20 11.52
N VAL A 114 -13.35 -8.45 10.47
CA VAL A 114 -12.79 -7.13 10.17
C VAL A 114 -13.91 -6.10 10.17
N GLU A 115 -13.73 -5.02 10.90
CA GLU A 115 -14.64 -3.88 11.01
C GLU A 115 -14.03 -2.68 10.28
N GLU A 116 -14.86 -1.97 9.52
CA GLU A 116 -14.49 -0.69 8.90
C GLU A 116 -14.82 0.47 9.85
N ASP A 117 -13.99 1.50 9.85
CA ASP A 117 -14.32 2.74 10.52
C ASP A 117 -15.32 3.54 9.66
N PRO A 118 -16.52 3.89 10.17
CA PRO A 118 -17.51 4.62 9.39
C PRO A 118 -17.06 6.03 9.02
N ASP A 119 -16.12 6.60 9.79
CA ASP A 119 -15.64 7.96 9.59
C ASP A 119 -14.36 8.03 8.74
N SER A 120 -13.71 6.88 8.49
CA SER A 120 -12.46 6.83 7.75
C SER A 120 -12.32 5.61 6.85
N ALA A 121 -12.23 5.87 5.55
CA ALA A 121 -11.88 4.86 4.56
C ALA A 121 -10.48 4.27 4.74
N ASN A 122 -9.65 4.89 5.56
CA ASN A 122 -8.25 4.52 5.75
C ASN A 122 -8.01 3.70 7.01
N ARG A 123 -9.06 3.42 7.81
CA ARG A 123 -8.92 2.72 9.08
C ARG A 123 -9.78 1.47 9.13
N GLN A 124 -9.20 0.38 9.64
CA GLN A 124 -9.88 -0.90 9.87
C GLN A 124 -9.42 -1.51 11.19
N ILE A 125 -10.26 -2.36 11.76
CA ILE A 125 -9.97 -3.11 12.98
C ILE A 125 -10.23 -4.59 12.72
N ALA A 126 -9.17 -5.41 12.80
CA ALA A 126 -9.30 -6.86 12.78
C ALA A 126 -9.41 -7.39 14.22
N ARG A 127 -10.51 -8.09 14.51
CA ARG A 127 -10.74 -8.77 15.79
C ARG A 127 -10.13 -10.16 15.74
N LEU A 128 -9.35 -10.52 16.75
CA LEU A 128 -8.67 -11.79 16.86
C LEU A 128 -9.12 -12.54 18.14
N LYS A 129 -8.93 -13.86 18.19
CA LYS A 129 -9.16 -14.63 19.40
C LYS A 129 -8.25 -14.16 20.54
N GLY A 130 -8.72 -14.27 21.80
CA GLY A 130 -7.95 -13.92 23.00
C GLY A 130 -7.92 -12.42 23.30
N ASP A 131 -9.01 -11.70 23.00
CA ASP A 131 -9.16 -10.26 23.25
C ASP A 131 -8.06 -9.41 22.57
N LEU A 132 -7.56 -9.90 21.46
CA LEU A 132 -6.59 -9.20 20.63
C LEU A 132 -7.30 -8.46 19.51
N TYR A 133 -6.79 -7.29 19.14
CA TYR A 133 -7.22 -6.63 17.91
C TYR A 133 -6.06 -5.89 17.24
N LEU A 134 -6.09 -5.91 15.93
CA LEU A 134 -5.14 -5.19 15.09
C LEU A 134 -5.85 -3.99 14.46
N GLU A 135 -5.43 -2.80 14.83
CA GLU A 135 -5.84 -1.56 14.20
C GLU A 135 -4.87 -1.24 13.06
N THR A 136 -5.40 -0.92 11.89
CA THR A 136 -4.61 -0.49 10.72
C THR A 136 -5.09 0.86 10.25
N THR A 137 -4.14 1.75 9.94
CA THR A 137 -4.44 3.08 9.41
C THR A 137 -3.49 3.39 8.26
N VAL A 138 -4.03 3.67 7.08
CA VAL A 138 -3.24 4.15 5.94
C VAL A 138 -2.78 5.58 6.21
N THR A 139 -1.48 5.79 6.30
CA THR A 139 -0.84 7.06 6.62
C THR A 139 -0.18 7.73 5.41
N GLY A 140 0.05 6.98 4.35
CA GLY A 140 0.54 7.45 3.06
C GLY A 140 -0.07 6.64 1.93
N ARG A 141 -0.43 7.27 0.80
CA ARG A 141 -0.99 6.58 -0.37
C ARG A 141 -0.64 7.32 -1.65
N ARG A 142 -0.28 6.55 -2.68
CA ARG A 142 -0.10 7.04 -4.04
C ARG A 142 -0.49 5.96 -5.04
N GLN A 143 -1.03 6.39 -6.19
CA GLN A 143 -1.33 5.50 -7.31
C GLN A 143 -0.94 6.17 -8.62
N GLU A 144 -0.57 5.36 -9.60
CA GLU A 144 -0.16 5.80 -10.93
C GLU A 144 -0.64 4.80 -11.99
N SER A 145 -1.07 5.31 -13.14
CA SER A 145 -1.39 4.49 -14.32
C SER A 145 -0.53 4.98 -15.48
N PRO A 146 0.69 4.47 -15.62
CA PRO A 146 1.60 4.92 -16.68
C PRO A 146 1.09 4.61 -18.09
N ASN A 147 0.20 3.63 -18.21
CA ASN A 147 -0.53 3.28 -19.43
C ASN A 147 -1.80 2.50 -19.10
N ASP A 148 -2.62 2.19 -20.09
CA ASP A 148 -3.93 1.53 -19.92
C ASP A 148 -3.85 0.09 -19.37
N ASN A 149 -2.70 -0.55 -19.44
CA ASN A 149 -2.49 -1.93 -19.03
C ASN A 149 -1.65 -2.08 -17.75
N THR A 150 -1.19 -0.97 -17.18
CA THR A 150 -0.33 -0.99 -15.99
C THR A 150 -0.89 -0.05 -14.92
N PHE A 151 -0.96 -0.56 -13.69
CA PHE A 151 -1.39 0.19 -12.52
C PHE A 151 -0.39 -0.04 -11.38
N LEU A 152 0.06 1.05 -10.76
CA LEU A 152 0.88 1.03 -9.56
C LEU A 152 0.10 1.62 -8.39
N ALA A 153 0.22 0.98 -7.24
CA ALA A 153 -0.34 1.48 -5.99
C ALA A 153 0.66 1.27 -4.86
N ASP A 154 0.83 2.30 -4.05
CA ASP A 154 1.71 2.27 -2.89
C ASP A 154 0.98 2.83 -1.66
N GLU A 155 1.03 2.07 -0.57
CA GLU A 155 0.43 2.44 0.71
C GLU A 155 1.40 2.21 1.86
N LEU A 156 1.51 3.22 2.72
CA LEU A 156 2.14 3.11 4.02
C LEU A 156 1.08 2.99 5.10
N VAL A 157 1.09 1.88 5.83
CA VAL A 157 0.10 1.54 6.86
C VAL A 157 0.77 1.55 8.24
N LEU A 158 0.21 2.28 9.17
CA LEU A 158 0.48 2.11 10.60
C LEU A 158 -0.38 0.97 11.13
N GLN A 159 0.25 0.01 11.78
CA GLN A 159 -0.40 -1.09 12.47
C GLN A 159 -0.18 -0.99 13.97
N ILE A 160 -1.24 -1.19 14.75
CA ILE A 160 -1.20 -1.21 16.21
C ILE A 160 -1.87 -2.50 16.68
N LEU A 161 -1.07 -3.43 17.17
CA LEU A 161 -1.59 -4.66 17.79
C LEU A 161 -1.83 -4.40 19.27
N HIS A 162 -3.09 -4.45 19.65
CA HIS A 162 -3.54 -4.36 21.03
C HIS A 162 -3.66 -5.77 21.62
N ALA A 163 -2.98 -5.97 22.73
CA ALA A 163 -2.92 -7.20 23.50
C ALA A 163 -2.88 -6.84 24.99
N PRO A 164 -3.00 -7.80 25.93
CA PRO A 164 -2.66 -7.54 27.32
C PRO A 164 -1.24 -6.98 27.45
N GLY A 165 -1.12 -5.74 27.97
CA GLY A 165 0.12 -5.00 28.07
C GLY A 165 0.23 -3.83 27.06
N PRO A 166 1.44 -3.26 26.87
CA PRO A 166 1.63 -2.16 25.94
C PRO A 166 1.34 -2.56 24.49
N PRO A 167 0.69 -1.69 23.69
CA PRO A 167 0.44 -1.99 22.28
C PRO A 167 1.75 -2.08 21.50
N ARG A 168 1.78 -2.94 20.49
CA ARG A 168 2.92 -3.09 19.57
C ARG A 168 2.60 -2.38 18.26
N LEU A 169 3.49 -1.48 17.86
CA LEU A 169 3.35 -0.68 16.65
C LEU A 169 4.31 -1.18 15.57
N SER A 170 3.89 -1.10 14.32
CA SER A 170 4.75 -1.26 13.14
C SER A 170 4.22 -0.41 11.99
N ARG A 171 5.09 -0.12 11.03
CA ARG A 171 4.70 0.53 9.79
C ARG A 171 5.05 -0.41 8.64
N ILE A 172 4.11 -0.58 7.70
CA ILE A 172 4.29 -1.45 6.53
C ILE A 172 4.02 -0.62 5.29
N GLU A 173 4.99 -0.55 4.40
CA GLU A 173 4.84 -0.01 3.06
C GLU A 173 4.64 -1.16 2.08
N THR A 174 3.66 -1.03 1.21
CA THR A 174 3.34 -2.03 0.20
C THR A 174 3.16 -1.34 -1.15
N LEU A 175 4.12 -1.53 -2.05
CA LEU A 175 4.05 -1.08 -3.42
C LEU A 175 3.77 -2.26 -4.33
N SER A 176 2.71 -2.15 -5.13
CA SER A 176 2.30 -3.19 -6.08
C SER A 176 2.27 -2.64 -7.49
N ARG A 177 2.77 -3.43 -8.44
CA ARG A 177 2.71 -3.16 -9.87
C ARG A 177 1.87 -4.23 -10.55
N TYR A 178 0.71 -3.85 -11.03
CA TYR A 178 -0.25 -4.72 -11.71
C TYR A 178 -0.19 -4.54 -13.21
N LYS A 179 -0.35 -5.63 -13.97
CA LYS A 179 -0.43 -5.65 -15.43
C LYS A 179 -1.55 -6.57 -15.89
N ARG A 180 -2.24 -6.21 -16.95
CA ARG A 180 -3.18 -7.11 -17.61
C ARG A 180 -2.43 -8.24 -18.30
N CYS A 181 -2.85 -9.49 -18.06
CA CYS A 181 -2.29 -10.71 -18.64
C CYS A 181 -3.43 -11.51 -19.30
N GLY A 182 -3.92 -11.04 -20.45
CA GLY A 182 -5.16 -11.56 -21.04
C GLY A 182 -6.38 -11.18 -20.18
N GLU A 183 -7.10 -12.18 -19.69
CA GLU A 183 -8.23 -11.98 -18.75
C GLU A 183 -7.79 -11.97 -17.29
N ALA A 184 -6.58 -12.39 -17.00
CA ALA A 184 -6.00 -12.36 -15.68
C ALA A 184 -5.27 -11.04 -15.40
N ILE A 185 -4.88 -10.85 -14.13
CA ILE A 185 -3.99 -9.78 -13.69
C ILE A 185 -2.74 -10.42 -13.10
N CYS A 186 -1.58 -10.05 -13.63
CA CYS A 186 -0.28 -10.41 -13.08
C CYS A 186 0.25 -9.23 -12.28
N ALA A 187 0.83 -9.48 -11.12
CA ALA A 187 1.42 -8.41 -10.33
C ALA A 187 2.70 -8.84 -9.64
N GLU A 188 3.50 -7.85 -9.33
CA GLU A 188 4.60 -7.92 -8.37
C GLU A 188 4.30 -6.98 -7.23
N GLN A 189 4.62 -7.40 -6.01
CA GLN A 189 4.39 -6.63 -4.80
C GLN A 189 5.63 -6.65 -3.93
N TRP A 190 6.09 -5.47 -3.58
CA TRP A 190 7.22 -5.25 -2.67
C TRP A 190 6.68 -4.73 -1.35
N GLN A 191 7.16 -5.31 -0.26
CA GLN A 191 6.71 -4.94 1.07
C GLN A 191 7.90 -4.68 2.00
N GLY A 192 7.92 -3.52 2.63
CA GLY A 192 8.90 -3.14 3.64
C GLY A 192 8.23 -2.93 4.99
N ARG A 193 8.71 -3.61 6.03
CA ARG A 193 8.30 -3.36 7.42
C ARG A 193 9.34 -2.52 8.12
N TYR A 194 8.89 -1.49 8.80
CA TYR A 194 9.72 -0.54 9.55
C TYR A 194 9.47 -0.67 11.05
N ALA A 195 10.47 -0.28 11.85
CA ALA A 195 10.34 -0.21 13.29
C ALA A 195 9.23 0.74 13.75
N SER A 196 8.82 0.59 15.01
CA SER A 196 7.90 1.54 15.65
C SER A 196 8.45 2.96 15.59
N PRO A 197 7.59 3.98 15.51
CA PRO A 197 8.02 5.37 15.64
C PRO A 197 8.80 5.57 16.94
N GLY A 198 10.03 6.03 16.84
CA GLY A 198 10.92 6.29 17.99
C GLY A 198 11.76 5.10 18.49
N GLU A 199 11.58 3.87 18.00
CA GLU A 199 12.38 2.71 18.41
C GLU A 199 13.73 2.59 17.67
N SER A 200 13.85 3.19 16.51
CA SER A 200 15.07 3.10 15.70
C SER A 200 15.57 4.46 15.29
N LEU A 201 16.88 4.66 15.38
CA LEU A 201 17.58 5.81 14.78
C LEU A 201 17.71 5.66 13.25
N ARG A 202 17.38 4.48 12.70
CA ARG A 202 17.42 4.19 11.27
C ARG A 202 16.00 4.02 10.76
N ASP A 203 15.65 4.83 9.79
CA ASP A 203 14.34 4.76 9.12
C ASP A 203 14.31 3.70 7.99
N GLN A 204 15.31 2.81 7.92
CA GLN A 204 15.36 1.73 6.94
C GLN A 204 14.37 0.61 7.27
N ALA A 205 13.90 -0.07 6.23
CA ALA A 205 13.10 -1.27 6.39
C ALA A 205 13.90 -2.36 7.12
N ILE A 206 13.26 -2.99 8.11
CA ILE A 206 13.85 -4.07 8.94
C ILE A 206 13.50 -5.47 8.45
N THR A 207 12.44 -5.58 7.64
CA THR A 207 12.05 -6.80 6.95
C THR A 207 11.57 -6.41 5.57
N LEU A 208 11.96 -7.18 4.57
CA LEU A 208 11.62 -6.98 3.16
C LEU A 208 11.04 -8.27 2.61
N HIS A 209 10.01 -8.17 1.77
CA HIS A 209 9.43 -9.29 1.03
C HIS A 209 9.10 -8.87 -0.38
N HIS A 210 9.32 -9.78 -1.32
CA HIS A 210 8.94 -9.60 -2.72
C HIS A 210 8.01 -10.73 -3.15
N TYR A 211 6.80 -10.38 -3.55
CA TYR A 211 5.76 -11.34 -3.95
C TYR A 211 5.47 -11.25 -5.43
N GLN A 212 5.16 -12.41 -6.02
CA GLN A 212 4.51 -12.51 -7.31
C GLN A 212 3.04 -12.87 -7.09
N LEU A 213 2.12 -12.10 -7.70
CA LEU A 213 0.69 -12.34 -7.59
C LEU A 213 0.09 -12.66 -8.96
N HIS A 214 -0.85 -13.61 -8.94
CA HIS A 214 -1.68 -13.94 -10.10
C HIS A 214 -3.15 -13.88 -9.69
N LEU A 215 -3.93 -13.03 -10.36
CA LEU A 215 -5.35 -12.88 -10.10
C LEU A 215 -6.12 -13.47 -11.27
N THR A 216 -6.88 -14.53 -10.99
CA THR A 216 -7.76 -15.19 -11.96
C THR A 216 -9.21 -14.76 -11.73
N PRO A 217 -9.96 -14.31 -12.76
CA PRO A 217 -11.32 -13.87 -12.57
C PRO A 217 -12.21 -15.03 -12.13
N LEU A 218 -13.06 -14.79 -11.13
CA LEU A 218 -14.08 -15.75 -10.72
C LEU A 218 -15.42 -15.41 -11.37
N PRO A 219 -16.23 -16.43 -11.73
CA PRO A 219 -17.56 -16.21 -12.27
C PRO A 219 -18.38 -15.33 -11.32
N ARG A 220 -19.11 -14.35 -11.86
CA ARG A 220 -20.14 -13.67 -11.09
C ARG A 220 -21.20 -14.71 -10.72
N SER A 221 -21.41 -14.94 -9.43
CA SER A 221 -22.54 -15.74 -8.96
C SER A 221 -23.80 -15.14 -9.61
N ALA A 222 -24.56 -15.95 -10.36
CA ALA A 222 -25.86 -15.53 -10.83
C ALA A 222 -26.68 -15.09 -9.61
N PRO A 223 -27.43 -13.97 -9.68
CA PRO A 223 -28.31 -13.60 -8.58
C PRO A 223 -29.26 -14.78 -8.33
N SER A 224 -29.25 -15.28 -7.11
CA SER A 224 -30.27 -16.22 -6.65
C SER A 224 -31.64 -15.53 -6.80
N ILE A 225 -32.47 -16.05 -7.73
CA ILE A 225 -33.84 -15.62 -7.98
C ILE A 225 -34.69 -15.91 -6.76
#